data_ca678963a0613f899900fb6ea15866eb
#
_entry.id   ca678963a0613f899900fb6ea15866eb
#
_cell.length_a   1.000
_cell.length_b   1.000
_cell.length_c   1.000
_cell.angle_alpha   90.00
_cell.angle_beta   90.00
_cell.angle_gamma   90.00
#
_symmetry.space_group_name_H-M   'P 1'
#
loop_
_entity.id
_entity.type
_entity.pdbx_description
1 polymer ?
#
loop_
_entity_poly.entity_id
_entity_poly.type
_entity_poly.pdbx_seq_one_letter_code
_entity_poly.pdbx_strand_id
1 'polypeptide(L)'
;SKDINKIKTVSQYHQLCGLQRPSHPLISVTRLEETDFLLNANFWKHYSNNLYGISIKRGMTSKLKYGQTDFDFDDGVLVTTAPKQIISIEKIESIKLIGRKLIFHPDFLQGYPLAKTIHNYSFFSYSTNKALFLSDKEEEIVLNLFKSIEQECANNTDKFSQDVLIANIELLLVHIDRYYNRQYKKKKKISNDTLSKMEEILNRYFEAEHTQ
;
A
#
# COMPACT_ATOMS: atom_id res chain seq x y z
N SER A 1 -25.01 -3.05 13.60
CA SER A 1 -23.81 -2.84 12.76
C SER A 1 -22.97 -1.77 13.45
N LYS A 2 -21.71 -2.06 13.77
CA LYS A 2 -20.78 -1.04 14.27
C LYS A 2 -20.57 -0.02 13.15
N ASP A 3 -20.88 1.25 13.42
CA ASP A 3 -20.61 2.31 12.46
C ASP A 3 -19.12 2.36 12.13
N ILE A 4 -18.80 2.18 10.84
CA ILE A 4 -17.44 2.22 10.34
C ILE A 4 -17.03 3.69 10.17
N ASN A 5 -16.00 4.11 10.87
CA ASN A 5 -15.42 5.44 10.69
C ASN A 5 -14.96 5.65 9.24
N LYS A 6 -15.14 6.86 8.69
CA LYS A 6 -14.83 7.13 7.28
C LYS A 6 -13.91 8.33 7.13
N ILE A 7 -12.80 8.15 6.42
CA ILE A 7 -11.94 9.24 5.96
C ILE A 7 -12.39 9.60 4.54
N LYS A 8 -12.83 10.83 4.35
CA LYS A 8 -13.37 11.30 3.07
C LYS A 8 -12.38 12.15 2.28
N THR A 9 -11.52 12.90 2.97
CA THR A 9 -10.61 13.88 2.34
C THR A 9 -9.19 13.79 2.88
N VAL A 10 -8.22 14.30 2.13
CA VAL A 10 -6.82 14.44 2.56
C VAL A 10 -6.71 15.30 3.81
N SER A 11 -7.45 16.41 3.86
CA SER A 11 -7.46 17.31 5.04
C SER A 11 -7.98 16.60 6.30
N GLN A 12 -9.02 15.77 6.18
CA GLN A 12 -9.52 14.97 7.29
C GLN A 12 -8.49 13.96 7.78
N TYR A 13 -7.76 13.31 6.86
CA TYR A 13 -6.66 12.41 7.22
C TYR A 13 -5.59 13.14 8.03
N HIS A 14 -5.15 14.33 7.57
CA HIS A 14 -4.18 15.15 8.30
C HIS A 14 -4.65 15.51 9.70
N GLN A 15 -5.90 15.98 9.84
CA GLN A 15 -6.49 16.33 11.13
C GLN A 15 -6.51 15.12 12.08
N LEU A 16 -6.90 13.93 11.60
CA LEU A 16 -6.96 12.72 12.41
C LEU A 16 -5.58 12.23 12.86
N CYS A 17 -4.53 12.52 12.08
CA CYS A 17 -3.14 12.18 12.38
C CYS A 17 -2.38 13.28 13.15
N GLY A 18 -3.01 14.40 13.49
CA GLY A 18 -2.34 15.52 14.16
C GLY A 18 -1.35 16.29 13.27
N LEU A 19 -1.46 16.14 11.95
CA LEU A 19 -0.57 16.78 10.98
C LEU A 19 -1.04 18.19 10.63
N GLN A 20 -0.10 19.00 10.14
CA GLN A 20 -0.43 20.32 9.58
C GLN A 20 -1.37 20.16 8.36
N ARG A 21 -2.06 21.27 8.02
CA ARG A 21 -2.93 21.30 6.84
C ARG A 21 -2.14 20.94 5.58
N PRO A 22 -2.66 20.04 4.71
CA PRO A 22 -1.97 19.69 3.48
C PRO A 22 -1.84 20.88 2.52
N SER A 23 -0.73 20.96 1.79
CA SER A 23 -0.49 21.99 0.77
C SER A 23 -1.43 21.86 -0.41
N HIS A 24 -1.86 20.62 -0.75
CA HIS A 24 -2.80 20.35 -1.84
C HIS A 24 -4.03 19.60 -1.31
N PRO A 25 -5.27 19.98 -1.72
CA PRO A 25 -6.50 19.42 -1.14
C PRO A 25 -6.74 17.94 -1.49
N LEU A 26 -6.20 17.45 -2.61
CA LEU A 26 -6.50 16.12 -3.14
C LEU A 26 -5.33 15.14 -3.08
N ILE A 27 -4.12 15.60 -2.77
CA ILE A 27 -2.91 14.75 -2.70
C ILE A 27 -1.98 15.25 -1.59
N SER A 28 -1.29 14.33 -0.91
CA SER A 28 -0.27 14.66 0.08
C SER A 28 0.72 13.53 0.26
N VAL A 29 1.98 13.88 0.52
CA VAL A 29 3.00 12.98 1.08
C VAL A 29 3.22 13.37 2.53
N THR A 30 3.14 12.38 3.43
CA THR A 30 3.34 12.57 4.87
C THR A 30 4.49 11.72 5.36
N ARG A 31 5.18 12.19 6.40
CA ARG A 31 6.16 11.41 7.14
C ARG A 31 5.45 10.68 8.27
N LEU A 32 5.68 9.36 8.37
CA LEU A 32 4.99 8.54 9.36
C LEU A 32 5.43 8.86 10.79
N GLU A 33 6.66 9.27 10.99
CA GLU A 33 7.21 9.71 12.27
C GLU A 33 6.57 11.00 12.81
N GLU A 34 5.92 11.78 11.95
CA GLU A 34 5.20 13.01 12.32
C GLU A 34 3.71 12.73 12.63
N THR A 35 3.23 11.49 12.40
CA THR A 35 1.82 11.13 12.61
C THR A 35 1.58 10.67 14.03
N ASP A 36 0.52 11.17 14.67
CA ASP A 36 0.05 10.72 15.97
C ASP A 36 -1.26 9.92 15.84
N PHE A 37 -1.14 8.61 15.70
CA PHE A 37 -2.29 7.72 15.66
C PHE A 37 -2.98 7.54 17.02
N LEU A 38 -2.31 7.89 18.14
CA LEU A 38 -2.90 7.81 19.46
C LEU A 38 -3.90 8.92 19.71
N LEU A 39 -3.74 10.07 19.04
CA LEU A 39 -4.65 11.22 19.14
C LEU A 39 -6.11 10.82 18.89
N ASN A 40 -6.34 9.88 17.97
CA ASN A 40 -7.67 9.37 17.62
C ASN A 40 -7.70 7.83 17.60
N ALA A 41 -7.12 7.18 18.62
CA ALA A 41 -6.93 5.73 18.65
C ALA A 41 -8.22 4.93 18.38
N ASN A 42 -9.35 5.37 18.91
CA ASN A 42 -10.62 4.67 18.70
C ASN A 42 -11.09 4.77 17.24
N PHE A 43 -10.80 5.85 16.53
CA PHE A 43 -11.11 6.01 15.11
C PHE A 43 -10.38 4.96 14.27
N TRP A 44 -9.09 4.74 14.54
CA TRP A 44 -8.23 3.87 13.75
C TRP A 44 -8.49 2.37 13.96
N LYS A 45 -9.23 1.99 15.01
CA LYS A 45 -9.53 0.57 15.26
C LYS A 45 -10.31 -0.08 14.14
N HIS A 46 -11.24 0.67 13.53
CA HIS A 46 -12.07 0.15 12.45
C HIS A 46 -12.55 1.30 11.55
N TYR A 47 -11.93 1.44 10.41
CA TYR A 47 -12.22 2.55 9.50
C TYR A 47 -12.14 2.15 8.04
N SER A 48 -12.80 2.92 7.19
CA SER A 48 -12.59 2.92 5.75
C SER A 48 -12.11 4.29 5.29
N ASN A 49 -11.41 4.34 4.16
CA ASN A 49 -11.00 5.61 3.59
C ASN A 49 -11.37 5.71 2.11
N ASN A 50 -11.64 6.91 1.62
CA ASN A 50 -11.92 7.18 0.21
C ASN A 50 -10.66 7.54 -0.59
N LEU A 51 -9.47 7.37 0.00
CA LEU A 51 -8.20 7.74 -0.59
C LEU A 51 -7.45 6.51 -1.08
N TYR A 52 -6.73 6.63 -2.18
CA TYR A 52 -5.61 5.75 -2.46
C TYR A 52 -4.50 6.06 -1.48
N GLY A 53 -3.82 5.02 -0.99
CA GLY A 53 -2.67 5.15 -0.12
C GLY A 53 -1.54 4.23 -0.56
N ILE A 54 -0.32 4.76 -0.56
CA ILE A 54 0.92 4.00 -0.79
C ILE A 54 1.86 4.40 0.33
N SER A 55 2.30 3.45 1.13
CA SER A 55 3.20 3.72 2.25
C SER A 55 4.40 2.80 2.26
N ILE A 56 5.58 3.38 2.50
CA ILE A 56 6.79 2.65 2.87
C ILE A 56 6.97 2.81 4.37
N LYS A 57 7.22 1.69 5.05
CA LYS A 57 7.39 1.63 6.50
C LYS A 57 8.67 0.86 6.83
N ARG A 58 9.42 1.35 7.82
CA ARG A 58 10.58 0.68 8.41
C ARG A 58 10.47 0.69 9.94
N GLY A 59 11.19 -0.23 10.59
CA GLY A 59 11.43 -0.18 12.03
C GLY A 59 10.21 -0.46 12.90
N MET A 60 9.27 -1.24 12.42
CA MET A 60 8.16 -1.68 13.24
C MET A 60 8.57 -2.88 14.08
N THR A 61 8.78 -2.67 15.37
CA THR A 61 8.99 -3.74 16.36
C THR A 61 7.72 -4.50 16.70
N SER A 62 6.57 -4.11 16.17
CA SER A 62 5.28 -4.75 16.43
C SER A 62 4.71 -5.39 15.18
N LYS A 63 4.26 -6.64 15.32
CA LYS A 63 3.51 -7.36 14.29
C LYS A 63 2.17 -6.65 14.08
N LEU A 64 2.04 -5.90 12.98
CA LEU A 64 0.74 -5.42 12.53
C LEU A 64 0.05 -6.56 11.77
N LYS A 65 -1.11 -6.96 12.23
CA LYS A 65 -1.99 -7.83 11.47
C LYS A 65 -2.77 -7.01 10.46
N TYR A 66 -2.48 -7.22 9.18
CA TYR A 66 -3.34 -6.84 8.08
C TYR A 66 -4.17 -8.07 7.67
N GLY A 67 -5.40 -8.14 8.10
CA GLY A 67 -6.22 -9.35 7.96
C GLY A 67 -5.62 -10.52 8.76
N GLN A 68 -5.37 -11.66 8.10
CA GLN A 68 -4.81 -12.89 8.73
C GLN A 68 -3.29 -13.03 8.59
N THR A 69 -2.57 -12.02 8.09
CA THR A 69 -1.13 -12.12 7.82
C THR A 69 -0.33 -11.27 8.79
N ASP A 70 0.58 -11.89 9.53
CA ASP A 70 1.61 -11.21 10.32
C ASP A 70 2.73 -10.72 9.38
N PHE A 71 3.15 -9.46 9.53
CA PHE A 71 4.26 -8.88 8.77
C PHE A 71 5.44 -8.60 9.69
N ASP A 72 6.63 -9.00 9.24
CA ASP A 72 7.89 -8.54 9.79
C ASP A 72 8.33 -7.29 9.01
N PHE A 73 8.60 -6.20 9.72
CA PHE A 73 8.83 -4.88 9.12
C PHE A 73 10.27 -4.38 9.30
N ASP A 74 11.23 -5.26 9.58
CA ASP A 74 12.63 -4.87 9.72
C ASP A 74 13.23 -4.37 8.41
N ASP A 75 12.77 -4.93 7.27
CA ASP A 75 13.07 -4.44 5.93
C ASP A 75 12.01 -3.42 5.45
N GLY A 76 12.37 -2.58 4.48
CA GLY A 76 11.44 -1.62 3.88
C GLY A 76 10.21 -2.30 3.29
N VAL A 77 9.06 -2.10 3.91
CA VAL A 77 7.79 -2.72 3.49
C VAL A 77 6.89 -1.68 2.85
N LEU A 78 6.49 -1.95 1.61
CA LEU A 78 5.50 -1.14 0.91
C LEU A 78 4.10 -1.78 1.06
N VAL A 79 3.15 -0.94 1.48
CA VAL A 79 1.74 -1.30 1.64
C VAL A 79 0.89 -0.32 0.84
N THR A 80 -0.09 -0.85 0.12
CA THR A 80 -1.06 -0.07 -0.65
C THR A 80 -2.47 -0.21 -0.08
N THR A 81 -3.27 0.82 -0.24
CA THR A 81 -4.70 0.81 0.12
C THR A 81 -5.51 1.48 -0.99
N ALA A 82 -6.67 0.90 -1.32
CA ALA A 82 -7.61 1.48 -2.28
C ALA A 82 -8.78 2.18 -1.56
N PRO A 83 -9.49 3.08 -2.25
CA PRO A 83 -10.72 3.67 -1.74
C PRO A 83 -11.75 2.61 -1.34
N LYS A 84 -12.48 2.88 -0.26
CA LYS A 84 -13.53 2.03 0.32
C LYS A 84 -13.04 0.73 0.98
N GLN A 85 -11.74 0.46 1.02
CA GLN A 85 -11.21 -0.64 1.81
C GLN A 85 -11.47 -0.40 3.31
N ILE A 86 -11.88 -1.46 3.99
CA ILE A 86 -12.04 -1.46 5.46
C ILE A 86 -10.73 -1.94 6.06
N ILE A 87 -10.21 -1.14 6.99
CA ILE A 87 -8.96 -1.41 7.69
C ILE A 87 -9.29 -1.56 9.16
N SER A 88 -8.82 -2.64 9.77
CA SER A 88 -8.94 -2.91 11.20
C SER A 88 -7.56 -2.99 11.82
N ILE A 89 -7.33 -2.21 12.86
CA ILE A 89 -6.08 -2.22 13.64
C ILE A 89 -6.44 -2.72 15.03
N GLU A 90 -6.01 -3.93 15.37
CA GLU A 90 -6.37 -4.57 16.65
C GLU A 90 -5.74 -3.83 17.84
N LYS A 91 -4.50 -3.38 17.71
CA LYS A 91 -3.76 -2.75 18.79
C LYS A 91 -2.99 -1.53 18.27
N ILE A 92 -3.35 -0.36 18.80
CA ILE A 92 -2.65 0.87 18.52
C ILE A 92 -1.76 1.14 19.73
N GLU A 93 -0.49 0.86 19.58
CA GLU A 93 0.54 1.18 20.57
C GLU A 93 1.29 2.44 20.13
N SER A 94 2.12 2.99 21.02
CA SER A 94 3.03 4.08 20.69
C SER A 94 4.17 3.59 19.77
N ILE A 95 3.82 3.23 18.53
CA ILE A 95 4.76 2.70 17.58
C ILE A 95 5.36 3.92 16.85
N LYS A 96 6.67 4.09 16.97
CA LYS A 96 7.40 5.01 16.09
C LYS A 96 7.49 4.38 14.70
N LEU A 97 6.50 4.67 13.86
CA LEU A 97 6.58 4.34 12.44
C LEU A 97 7.58 5.28 11.77
N ILE A 98 8.56 4.74 11.10
CA ILE A 98 9.46 5.49 10.24
C ILE A 98 9.09 5.23 8.79
N GLY A 99 9.00 6.26 7.99
CA GLY A 99 8.72 6.12 6.56
C GLY A 99 7.87 7.23 5.97
N ARG A 100 7.33 6.96 4.80
CA ARG A 100 6.52 7.94 4.06
C ARG A 100 5.22 7.33 3.60
N LYS A 101 4.19 8.15 3.51
CA LYS A 101 2.89 7.76 2.97
C LYS A 101 2.41 8.81 1.97
N LEU A 102 2.18 8.36 0.74
CA LEU A 102 1.44 9.09 -0.28
C LEU A 102 -0.03 8.76 -0.13
N ILE A 103 -0.89 9.77 -0.07
CA ILE A 103 -2.34 9.66 -0.15
C ILE A 103 -2.87 10.59 -1.22
N PHE A 104 -3.89 10.14 -1.97
CA PHE A 104 -4.58 10.99 -2.93
C PHE A 104 -6.04 10.57 -3.11
N HIS A 105 -6.90 11.54 -3.33
CA HIS A 105 -8.32 11.32 -3.60
C HIS A 105 -8.52 10.88 -5.06
N PRO A 106 -9.47 9.98 -5.38
CA PRO A 106 -9.77 9.61 -6.77
C PRO A 106 -10.02 10.80 -7.71
N ASP A 107 -10.63 11.87 -7.20
CA ASP A 107 -10.91 13.08 -7.98
C ASP A 107 -9.63 13.77 -8.48
N PHE A 108 -8.47 13.53 -7.83
CA PHE A 108 -7.19 14.03 -8.32
C PHE A 108 -6.82 13.48 -9.71
N LEU A 109 -7.31 12.29 -10.04
CA LEU A 109 -7.06 11.62 -11.31
C LEU A 109 -8.08 12.00 -12.40
N GLN A 110 -9.08 12.82 -12.06
CA GLN A 110 -10.16 13.16 -12.99
C GLN A 110 -9.61 13.86 -14.25
N GLY A 111 -10.02 13.39 -15.41
CA GLY A 111 -9.52 13.89 -16.71
C GLY A 111 -8.31 13.13 -17.26
N TYR A 112 -7.63 12.33 -16.46
CA TYR A 112 -6.46 11.54 -16.88
C TYR A 112 -6.81 10.08 -17.16
N PRO A 113 -6.12 9.41 -18.09
CA PRO A 113 -6.30 7.99 -18.39
C PRO A 113 -6.17 7.10 -17.15
N LEU A 114 -5.28 7.49 -16.21
CA LEU A 114 -5.04 6.77 -14.96
C LEU A 114 -6.32 6.59 -14.12
N ALA A 115 -7.27 7.54 -14.17
CA ALA A 115 -8.55 7.40 -13.48
C ALA A 115 -9.31 6.12 -13.87
N LYS A 116 -9.17 5.71 -15.14
CA LYS A 116 -9.84 4.52 -15.70
C LYS A 116 -9.03 3.23 -15.51
N THR A 117 -7.72 3.33 -15.29
CA THR A 117 -6.83 2.17 -15.32
C THR A 117 -6.27 1.81 -13.95
N ILE A 118 -6.30 2.71 -12.98
CA ILE A 118 -5.70 2.50 -11.66
C ILE A 118 -6.24 1.25 -10.92
N HIS A 119 -7.51 0.92 -11.13
CA HIS A 119 -8.13 -0.26 -10.53
C HIS A 119 -7.62 -1.59 -11.11
N ASN A 120 -6.93 -1.57 -12.26
CA ASN A 120 -6.32 -2.76 -12.87
C ASN A 120 -5.04 -3.20 -12.16
N TYR A 121 -4.44 -2.34 -11.33
CA TYR A 121 -3.29 -2.73 -10.53
C TYR A 121 -3.73 -3.68 -9.41
N SER A 122 -3.28 -4.94 -9.50
CA SER A 122 -3.70 -6.01 -8.60
C SER A 122 -3.39 -5.75 -7.13
N PHE A 123 -2.36 -4.98 -6.82
CA PHE A 123 -1.98 -4.62 -5.45
C PHE A 123 -2.97 -3.65 -4.76
N PHE A 124 -3.91 -3.06 -5.49
CA PHE A 124 -5.04 -2.33 -4.92
C PHE A 124 -6.26 -3.20 -4.66
N SER A 125 -6.28 -4.46 -5.12
CA SER A 125 -7.43 -5.33 -4.86
C SER A 125 -7.39 -5.89 -3.43
N TYR A 126 -8.55 -6.02 -2.82
CA TYR A 126 -8.71 -6.50 -1.44
C TYR A 126 -8.14 -7.91 -1.23
N SER A 127 -8.27 -8.79 -2.22
CA SER A 127 -7.82 -10.19 -2.15
C SER A 127 -6.31 -10.36 -2.21
N THR A 128 -5.58 -9.35 -2.68
CA THR A 128 -4.14 -9.40 -2.93
C THR A 128 -3.36 -8.36 -2.15
N ASN A 129 -3.98 -7.69 -1.18
CA ASN A 129 -3.31 -6.67 -0.35
C ASN A 129 -2.28 -7.33 0.57
N LYS A 130 -1.12 -7.61 0.00
CA LYS A 130 0.03 -8.23 0.67
C LYS A 130 1.16 -7.21 0.72
N ALA A 131 1.93 -7.24 1.81
CA ALA A 131 3.11 -6.41 1.92
C ALA A 131 4.12 -6.75 0.82
N LEU A 132 4.65 -5.72 0.20
CA LEU A 132 5.70 -5.82 -0.80
C LEU A 132 7.05 -5.48 -0.15
N PHE A 133 7.97 -6.44 -0.13
CA PHE A 133 9.32 -6.26 0.36
C PHE A 133 10.20 -5.69 -0.75
N LEU A 134 10.84 -4.56 -0.46
CA LEU A 134 11.70 -3.85 -1.39
C LEU A 134 13.16 -4.13 -1.07
N SER A 135 13.99 -4.31 -2.08
CA SER A 135 15.44 -4.18 -1.91
C SER A 135 15.81 -2.71 -1.69
N ASP A 136 17.00 -2.44 -1.12
CA ASP A 136 17.47 -1.07 -0.88
C ASP A 136 17.40 -0.18 -2.12
N LYS A 137 17.76 -0.71 -3.29
CA LYS A 137 17.70 0.02 -4.57
C LYS A 137 16.25 0.33 -4.99
N GLU A 138 15.33 -0.59 -4.78
CA GLU A 138 13.92 -0.40 -5.11
C GLU A 138 13.27 0.60 -4.17
N GLU A 139 13.62 0.54 -2.89
CA GLU A 139 13.16 1.51 -1.90
C GLU A 139 13.68 2.92 -2.20
N GLU A 140 14.96 3.06 -2.55
CA GLU A 140 15.54 4.34 -2.96
C GLU A 140 14.76 4.97 -4.12
N ILE A 141 14.43 4.18 -5.15
CA ILE A 141 13.65 4.64 -6.30
C ILE A 141 12.28 5.15 -5.84
N VAL A 142 11.58 4.40 -5.01
CA VAL A 142 10.24 4.79 -4.52
C VAL A 142 10.31 6.03 -3.63
N LEU A 143 11.30 6.12 -2.74
CA LEU A 143 11.50 7.29 -1.88
C LEU A 143 11.85 8.55 -2.67
N ASN A 144 12.61 8.44 -3.76
CA ASN A 144 12.90 9.56 -4.65
C ASN A 144 11.65 10.05 -5.37
N LEU A 145 10.76 9.16 -5.80
CA LEU A 145 9.46 9.53 -6.38
C LEU A 145 8.55 10.20 -5.34
N PHE A 146 8.51 9.71 -4.10
CA PHE A 146 7.78 10.37 -3.03
C PHE A 146 8.30 11.78 -2.77
N LYS A 147 9.63 11.95 -2.75
CA LYS A 147 10.26 13.25 -2.58
C LYS A 147 9.91 14.20 -3.74
N SER A 148 9.92 13.71 -4.97
CA SER A 148 9.52 14.50 -6.16
C SER A 148 8.07 14.98 -6.06
N ILE A 149 7.15 14.10 -5.66
CA ILE A 149 5.73 14.44 -5.45
C ILE A 149 5.59 15.46 -4.31
N GLU A 150 6.29 15.27 -3.18
CA GLU A 150 6.28 16.17 -2.03
C GLU A 150 6.75 17.57 -2.42
N GLN A 151 7.83 17.66 -3.18
CA GLN A 151 8.38 18.93 -3.66
C GLN A 151 7.42 19.64 -4.61
N GLU A 152 6.80 18.93 -5.54
CA GLU A 152 5.84 19.50 -6.47
C GLU A 152 4.59 20.02 -5.76
N CYS A 153 4.09 19.29 -4.75
CA CYS A 153 2.97 19.73 -3.92
C CYS A 153 3.29 21.00 -3.08
N ALA A 154 4.56 21.20 -2.71
CA ALA A 154 5.00 22.32 -1.90
C ALA A 154 5.35 23.57 -2.72
N ASN A 155 5.63 23.40 -4.01
CA ASN A 155 5.98 24.52 -4.91
C ASN A 155 4.75 25.35 -5.28
N ASN A 156 4.99 26.55 -5.82
CA ASN A 156 3.92 27.33 -6.42
C ASN A 156 3.27 26.57 -7.58
N THR A 157 2.00 26.25 -7.43
CA THR A 157 1.23 25.50 -8.43
C THR A 157 1.12 26.30 -9.74
N ASP A 158 1.59 25.73 -10.82
CA ASP A 158 1.40 26.23 -12.17
C ASP A 158 0.47 25.31 -12.97
N LYS A 159 0.24 25.64 -14.24
CA LYS A 159 -0.66 24.85 -15.11
C LYS A 159 -0.17 23.43 -15.42
N PHE A 160 1.11 23.14 -15.16
CA PHE A 160 1.73 21.82 -15.43
C PHE A 160 1.87 20.98 -14.17
N SER A 161 1.69 21.54 -12.98
CA SER A 161 1.91 20.85 -11.70
C SER A 161 1.09 19.56 -11.60
N GLN A 162 -0.16 19.57 -12.05
CA GLN A 162 -0.98 18.36 -12.04
C GLN A 162 -0.44 17.29 -12.97
N ASP A 163 0.03 17.65 -14.17
CA ASP A 163 0.62 16.72 -15.14
C ASP A 163 1.89 16.07 -14.57
N VAL A 164 2.75 16.88 -13.93
CA VAL A 164 3.98 16.40 -13.28
C VAL A 164 3.64 15.43 -12.13
N LEU A 165 2.67 15.75 -11.29
CA LEU A 165 2.23 14.88 -10.20
C LEU A 165 1.65 13.56 -10.72
N ILE A 166 0.81 13.60 -11.75
CA ILE A 166 0.23 12.40 -12.38
C ILE A 166 1.33 11.53 -12.98
N ALA A 167 2.29 12.11 -13.73
CA ALA A 167 3.41 11.37 -14.31
C ALA A 167 4.25 10.66 -13.22
N ASN A 168 4.54 11.31 -12.10
CA ASN A 168 5.24 10.71 -10.97
C ASN A 168 4.43 9.57 -10.33
N ILE A 169 3.10 9.72 -10.19
CA ILE A 169 2.23 8.66 -9.68
C ILE A 169 2.22 7.47 -10.65
N GLU A 170 2.06 7.69 -11.94
CA GLU A 170 2.09 6.63 -12.95
C GLU A 170 3.41 5.86 -12.92
N LEU A 171 4.54 6.57 -12.88
CA LEU A 171 5.85 5.95 -12.78
C LEU A 171 6.00 5.13 -11.48
N LEU A 172 5.53 5.66 -10.35
CA LEU A 172 5.52 4.96 -9.08
C LEU A 172 4.70 3.66 -9.16
N LEU A 173 3.49 3.71 -9.74
CA LEU A 173 2.61 2.54 -9.87
C LEU A 173 3.23 1.46 -10.77
N VAL A 174 3.90 1.86 -11.87
CA VAL A 174 4.62 0.93 -12.75
C VAL A 174 5.78 0.24 -12.02
N HIS A 175 6.53 0.96 -11.21
CA HIS A 175 7.59 0.36 -10.38
C HIS A 175 7.01 -0.63 -9.36
N ILE A 176 5.95 -0.25 -8.65
CA ILE A 176 5.28 -1.13 -7.68
C ILE A 176 4.76 -2.39 -8.39
N ASP A 177 4.14 -2.27 -9.56
CA ASP A 177 3.63 -3.42 -10.32
C ASP A 177 4.77 -4.37 -10.74
N ARG A 178 5.92 -3.83 -11.19
CA ARG A 178 7.12 -4.62 -11.48
C ARG A 178 7.58 -5.41 -10.25
N TYR A 179 7.72 -4.76 -9.10
CA TYR A 179 8.20 -5.37 -7.87
C TYR A 179 7.22 -6.39 -7.32
N TYR A 180 5.93 -6.09 -7.40
CA TYR A 180 4.85 -7.00 -7.03
C TYR A 180 4.85 -8.26 -7.89
N ASN A 181 4.97 -8.11 -9.21
CA ASN A 181 5.07 -9.23 -10.14
C ASN A 181 6.32 -10.08 -9.89
N ARG A 182 7.47 -9.47 -9.60
CA ARG A 182 8.69 -10.19 -9.20
C ARG A 182 8.46 -11.05 -7.95
N GLN A 183 7.84 -10.49 -6.91
CA GLN A 183 7.66 -11.18 -5.63
C GLN A 183 6.59 -12.28 -5.70
N TYR A 184 5.48 -12.05 -6.39
CA TYR A 184 4.33 -12.94 -6.33
C TYR A 184 4.20 -13.87 -7.54
N LYS A 185 4.63 -13.50 -8.74
CA LYS A 185 4.68 -14.43 -9.88
C LYS A 185 5.70 -15.54 -9.65
N LYS A 186 6.85 -15.22 -9.05
CA LYS A 186 7.86 -16.20 -8.70
C LYS A 186 7.33 -17.21 -7.66
N LYS A 187 6.59 -16.72 -6.64
CA LYS A 187 5.97 -17.61 -5.65
C LYS A 187 4.89 -18.51 -6.26
N LYS A 188 4.07 -18.00 -7.19
CA LYS A 188 3.03 -18.78 -7.86
C LYS A 188 3.64 -19.89 -8.73
N LYS A 189 4.76 -19.62 -9.41
CA LYS A 189 5.49 -20.62 -10.20
C LYS A 189 6.04 -21.75 -9.30
N ILE A 190 6.70 -21.40 -8.20
CA ILE A 190 7.24 -22.38 -7.23
C ILE A 190 6.12 -23.21 -6.62
N SER A 191 4.99 -22.62 -6.26
CA SER A 191 3.82 -23.32 -5.73
C SER A 191 3.22 -24.30 -6.74
N ASN A 192 3.11 -23.90 -8.01
CA ASN A 192 2.62 -24.78 -9.08
C ASN A 192 3.59 -25.92 -9.36
N ASP A 193 4.90 -25.66 -9.41
CA ASP A 193 5.92 -26.69 -9.60
C ASP A 193 5.92 -27.70 -8.43
N THR A 194 5.67 -27.26 -7.21
CA THR A 194 5.55 -28.12 -6.02
C THR A 194 4.28 -28.99 -6.08
N LEU A 195 3.14 -28.39 -6.47
CA LEU A 195 1.88 -29.12 -6.65
C LEU A 195 2.02 -30.19 -7.75
N SER A 196 2.59 -29.84 -8.90
CA SER A 196 2.81 -30.77 -9.99
C SER A 196 3.72 -31.95 -9.60
N LYS A 197 4.78 -31.68 -8.83
CA LYS A 197 5.64 -32.76 -8.28
C LYS A 197 4.91 -33.62 -7.27
N MET A 198 4.05 -33.03 -6.44
CA MET A 198 3.25 -33.80 -5.47
C MET A 198 2.22 -34.69 -6.18
N GLU A 199 1.55 -34.17 -7.21
CA GLU A 199 0.65 -34.96 -8.06
C GLU A 199 1.37 -36.10 -8.76
N GLU A 200 2.57 -35.87 -9.28
CA GLU A 200 3.40 -36.91 -9.90
C GLU A 200 3.81 -38.02 -8.92
N ILE A 201 4.17 -37.65 -7.68
CA ILE A 201 4.50 -38.62 -6.63
C ILE A 201 3.27 -39.44 -6.22
N LEU A 202 2.12 -38.78 -6.05
CA LEU A 202 0.86 -39.45 -5.70
C LEU A 202 0.42 -40.44 -6.81
N ASN A 203 0.50 -40.02 -8.08
CA ASN A 203 0.15 -40.90 -9.20
C ASN A 203 1.05 -42.14 -9.25
N ARG A 204 2.37 -41.98 -9.08
CA ARG A 204 3.28 -43.13 -9.00
C ARG A 204 2.97 -44.06 -7.83
N TYR A 205 2.59 -43.52 -6.69
CA TYR A 205 2.21 -44.33 -5.53
C TYR A 205 0.95 -45.17 -5.81
N PHE A 206 -0.09 -44.58 -6.38
CA PHE A 206 -1.32 -45.27 -6.73
C PHE A 206 -1.14 -46.30 -7.87
N GLU A 207 -0.28 -46.02 -8.85
CA GLU A 207 0.06 -46.98 -9.90
C GLU A 207 0.79 -48.21 -9.33
N ALA A 208 1.65 -48.04 -8.33
CA ALA A 208 2.37 -49.14 -7.68
C ALA A 208 1.45 -50.00 -6.81
N GLU A 209 0.40 -49.46 -6.19
CA GLU A 209 -0.59 -50.24 -5.42
C GLU A 209 -1.57 -51.05 -6.30
N HIS A 210 -1.80 -50.64 -7.55
CA HIS A 210 -2.68 -51.35 -8.47
C HIS A 210 -1.98 -52.46 -9.28
N THR A 211 -0.68 -52.68 -9.05
CA THR A 211 0.11 -53.72 -9.75
C THR A 211 0.43 -54.91 -8.85
N GLN A 212 -0.20 -55.05 -7.69
CA GLN A 212 -0.24 -56.23 -6.84
C GLN A 212 -1.66 -56.81 -6.85
#